data_3f9f80bd0a9279765a085fe61981c271
#
_entry.id   3f9f80bd0a9279765a085fe61981c271
#
_cell.length_a   1.000
_cell.length_b   1.000
_cell.length_c   1.000
_cell.angle_alpha   90.00
_cell.angle_beta   90.00
_cell.angle_gamma   90.00
#
_symmetry.space_group_name_H-M   'P 1'
#
loop_
_entity.id
_entity.type
_entity.pdbx_description
1 polymer ?
#
loop_
_entity_poly.entity_id
_entity_poly.type
_entity_poly.pdbx_seq_one_letter_code
_entity_poly.pdbx_strand_id
1 'polypeptide(L)'
;MMRQLLVGHFGYDDSFDPVAGLDEQITSLQLVASKQTLDYGIGHALSSLNNIGIFPTEMGIDLLVLAAHVHAADTRISRVEQSQDSWTREIRLIVPVSNPSRWYSAAPTLKNSLDFLTGDRWTVDFRPRPERFNTVVKEAPPTLIAHPFDSVSLFSGGLDSLIGAIDSLESGTTPLLVSHFGEGATSDAQTKLFAGLKKHYVKSSLGRLRVGMSFEEGLVEGVSSENSTRGRSFLFFALGVFAGTGLGNHFVLRVPENGLIALNVPLDPLRLGSNSTRTTHPYYMARWNELLSILGINGEIQNPYWNKTKGEMASSCQNPSLLKSLISDSLSCSSPA
;
A
#
# COMPACT_ATOMS: atom_id res chain seq x y z
N MET A 1 -9.28 28.77 -6.38
CA MET A 1 -9.37 27.32 -6.12
C MET A 1 -8.53 27.04 -4.89
N MET A 2 -9.10 26.37 -3.91
CA MET A 2 -8.40 26.08 -2.65
C MET A 2 -7.51 24.85 -2.84
N ARG A 3 -6.23 24.94 -2.46
CA ARG A 3 -5.36 23.78 -2.34
C ARG A 3 -5.72 23.00 -1.09
N GLN A 4 -5.52 21.70 -1.10
CA GLN A 4 -5.83 20.86 0.04
C GLN A 4 -4.55 20.52 0.81
N LEU A 5 -4.52 20.88 2.09
CA LEU A 5 -3.43 20.59 3.02
C LEU A 5 -3.90 19.56 4.07
N LEU A 6 -3.40 18.32 4.01
CA LEU A 6 -3.65 17.33 5.04
C LEU A 6 -2.48 17.27 6.02
N VAL A 7 -2.81 17.36 7.31
CA VAL A 7 -1.85 17.42 8.40
C VAL A 7 -2.07 16.27 9.37
N GLY A 8 -1.07 15.41 9.54
CA GLY A 8 -1.12 14.32 10.50
C GLY A 8 -0.85 14.78 11.93
N HIS A 9 -1.65 14.30 12.88
CA HIS A 9 -1.48 14.52 14.31
C HIS A 9 -1.42 13.19 15.07
N PHE A 10 -0.47 13.07 16.00
CA PHE A 10 -0.33 11.91 16.88
C PHE A 10 -1.04 12.15 18.21
N GLY A 11 -2.37 12.19 18.16
CA GLY A 11 -3.23 12.41 19.31
C GLY A 11 -3.62 13.87 19.53
N TYR A 12 -4.58 14.09 20.40
CA TYR A 12 -5.19 15.42 20.65
C TYR A 12 -4.27 16.44 21.33
N ASP A 13 -3.19 15.99 21.93
CA ASP A 13 -2.16 16.80 22.58
C ASP A 13 -0.96 17.10 21.66
N ASP A 14 -0.99 16.65 20.41
CA ASP A 14 -0.04 17.08 19.39
C ASP A 14 -0.33 18.53 19.00
N SER A 15 0.40 19.45 19.62
CA SER A 15 0.20 20.91 19.53
C SER A 15 0.75 21.51 18.24
N PHE A 16 1.12 20.72 17.25
CA PHE A 16 1.60 21.24 15.99
C PHE A 16 0.52 22.06 15.29
N ASP A 17 0.81 23.33 15.03
CA ASP A 17 -0.07 24.26 14.32
C ASP A 17 0.50 24.53 12.91
N PRO A 18 -0.14 24.03 11.86
CA PRO A 18 0.36 24.21 10.51
C PRO A 18 0.14 25.63 10.00
N VAL A 19 1.13 26.19 9.34
CA VAL A 19 0.97 27.44 8.59
C VAL A 19 0.39 27.13 7.23
N ALA A 20 -0.86 27.54 7.00
CA ALA A 20 -1.52 27.45 5.72
C ALA A 20 -1.17 28.66 4.83
N GLY A 21 -1.11 28.43 3.53
CA GLY A 21 -1.15 29.49 2.53
C GLY A 21 -2.53 30.17 2.47
N LEU A 22 -2.59 31.36 1.85
CA LEU A 22 -3.86 32.11 1.75
C LEU A 22 -4.96 31.35 0.97
N ASP A 23 -4.58 30.38 0.15
CA ASP A 23 -5.43 29.58 -0.71
C ASP A 23 -5.42 28.08 -0.30
N GLU A 24 -5.00 27.75 0.93
CA GLU A 24 -4.97 26.38 1.45
C GLU A 24 -6.08 26.13 2.46
N GLN A 25 -6.79 25.02 2.30
CA GLN A 25 -7.72 24.47 3.29
C GLN A 25 -7.03 23.38 4.09
N ILE A 26 -7.04 23.50 5.41
CA ILE A 26 -6.41 22.53 6.31
C ILE A 26 -7.41 21.44 6.68
N THR A 27 -6.99 20.19 6.57
CA THR A 27 -7.67 19.01 7.11
C THR A 27 -6.74 18.26 8.06
N SER A 28 -7.16 18.09 9.31
CA SER A 28 -6.40 17.33 10.31
C SER A 28 -6.71 15.85 10.23
N LEU A 29 -5.65 15.03 10.17
CA LEU A 29 -5.75 13.57 10.21
C LEU A 29 -5.24 13.06 11.56
N GLN A 30 -6.14 12.61 12.43
CA GLN A 30 -5.78 12.09 13.75
C GLN A 30 -5.29 10.65 13.64
N LEU A 31 -3.98 10.43 13.78
CA LEU A 31 -3.32 9.14 13.61
C LEU A 31 -3.38 8.26 14.85
N VAL A 32 -3.79 8.80 15.99
CA VAL A 32 -3.89 8.09 17.25
C VAL A 32 -5.28 8.25 17.84
N ALA A 33 -5.97 7.13 18.02
CA ALA A 33 -7.28 7.07 18.65
C ALA A 33 -7.21 7.36 20.17
N SER A 34 -8.38 7.52 20.80
CA SER A 34 -8.53 7.80 22.23
C SER A 34 -7.81 6.81 23.17
N LYS A 35 -7.51 5.60 22.69
CA LYS A 35 -6.80 4.53 23.42
C LYS A 35 -5.27 4.56 23.23
N GLN A 36 -4.71 5.63 22.69
CA GLN A 36 -3.28 5.76 22.37
C GLN A 36 -2.75 4.69 21.38
N THR A 37 -3.63 4.10 20.59
CA THR A 37 -3.28 3.16 19.51
C THR A 37 -3.36 3.87 18.17
N LEU A 38 -2.49 3.48 17.24
CA LEU A 38 -2.53 3.96 15.87
C LEU A 38 -3.85 3.59 15.21
N ASP A 39 -4.49 4.56 14.57
CA ASP A 39 -5.78 4.43 13.91
C ASP A 39 -5.67 4.01 12.43
N TYR A 40 -6.75 4.08 11.70
CA TYR A 40 -6.85 3.74 10.27
C TYR A 40 -6.28 2.37 9.91
N GLY A 41 -6.39 1.39 10.83
CA GLY A 41 -5.89 0.03 10.61
C GLY A 41 -4.39 -0.16 10.83
N ILE A 42 -3.61 0.91 11.08
CA ILE A 42 -2.14 0.83 11.28
C ILE A 42 -1.83 0.04 12.55
N GLY A 43 -2.50 0.36 13.66
CA GLY A 43 -2.31 -0.36 14.94
C GLY A 43 -2.72 -1.83 14.86
N HIS A 44 -3.79 -2.12 14.11
CA HIS A 44 -4.19 -3.51 13.84
C HIS A 44 -3.14 -4.25 13.00
N ALA A 45 -2.61 -3.63 11.95
CA ALA A 45 -1.56 -4.21 11.12
C ALA A 45 -0.31 -4.53 11.94
N LEU A 46 0.15 -3.58 12.77
CA LEU A 46 1.29 -3.75 13.67
C LEU A 46 1.07 -4.91 14.66
N SER A 47 -0.08 -4.95 15.33
CA SER A 47 -0.43 -6.00 16.28
C SER A 47 -0.51 -7.37 15.59
N SER A 48 -1.08 -7.44 14.40
CA SER A 48 -1.21 -8.68 13.61
C SER A 48 0.15 -9.27 13.25
N LEU A 49 1.11 -8.42 12.82
CA LEU A 49 2.47 -8.84 12.52
C LEU A 49 3.23 -9.29 13.79
N ASN A 50 3.12 -8.53 14.87
CA ASN A 50 3.77 -8.88 16.15
C ASN A 50 3.29 -10.25 16.66
N ASN A 51 2.00 -10.59 16.48
CA ASN A 51 1.42 -11.87 16.90
C ASN A 51 1.98 -13.07 16.12
N ILE A 52 2.54 -12.86 14.95
CA ILE A 52 3.19 -13.89 14.14
C ILE A 52 4.73 -13.78 14.15
N GLY A 53 5.27 -12.99 15.08
CA GLY A 53 6.71 -12.84 15.29
C GLY A 53 7.41 -11.90 14.29
N ILE A 54 6.69 -11.03 13.60
CA ILE A 54 7.22 -10.02 12.69
C ILE A 54 7.15 -8.66 13.37
N PHE A 55 8.29 -7.97 13.49
CA PHE A 55 8.44 -6.68 14.16
C PHE A 55 8.93 -5.62 13.16
N PRO A 56 8.01 -4.87 12.55
CA PRO A 56 8.36 -3.82 11.58
C PRO A 56 9.22 -2.72 12.20
N THR A 57 9.95 -1.99 11.36
CA THR A 57 10.77 -0.87 11.79
C THR A 57 9.97 0.43 11.88
N GLU A 58 10.51 1.45 12.58
CA GLU A 58 9.92 2.80 12.63
C GLU A 58 9.77 3.41 11.22
N MET A 59 10.74 3.16 10.33
CA MET A 59 10.67 3.61 8.95
C MET A 59 9.51 2.95 8.18
N GLY A 60 9.20 1.69 8.48
CA GLY A 60 8.03 0.99 7.95
C GLY A 60 6.71 1.60 8.44
N ILE A 61 6.64 2.01 9.71
CA ILE A 61 5.49 2.74 10.26
C ILE A 61 5.35 4.11 9.59
N ASP A 62 6.44 4.89 9.45
CA ASP A 62 6.41 6.19 8.78
C ASP A 62 5.85 6.08 7.36
N LEU A 63 6.27 5.04 6.62
CA LEU A 63 5.78 4.78 5.27
C LEU A 63 4.27 4.48 5.27
N LEU A 64 3.79 3.74 6.25
CA LEU A 64 2.37 3.42 6.36
C LEU A 64 1.54 4.64 6.79
N VAL A 65 2.09 5.50 7.67
CA VAL A 65 1.50 6.80 8.04
C VAL A 65 1.40 7.72 6.81
N LEU A 66 2.47 7.80 6.01
CA LEU A 66 2.43 8.55 4.75
C LEU A 66 1.37 7.98 3.79
N ALA A 67 1.29 6.65 3.68
CA ALA A 67 0.29 6.00 2.82
C ALA A 67 -1.15 6.28 3.28
N ALA A 68 -1.38 6.43 4.59
CA ALA A 68 -2.66 6.86 5.12
C ALA A 68 -3.04 8.28 4.64
N HIS A 69 -2.09 9.23 4.68
CA HIS A 69 -2.32 10.58 4.15
C HIS A 69 -2.63 10.57 2.65
N VAL A 70 -1.83 9.83 1.87
CA VAL A 70 -2.04 9.71 0.42
C VAL A 70 -3.40 9.09 0.12
N HIS A 71 -3.78 8.04 0.84
CA HIS A 71 -5.05 7.36 0.64
C HIS A 71 -6.25 8.21 1.07
N ALA A 72 -6.13 8.94 2.18
CA ALA A 72 -7.14 9.91 2.61
C ALA A 72 -7.36 10.99 1.55
N ALA A 73 -6.29 11.62 1.07
CA ALA A 73 -6.37 12.63 0.03
C ALA A 73 -6.93 12.08 -1.29
N ASP A 74 -6.47 10.89 -1.71
CA ASP A 74 -6.91 10.28 -2.95
C ASP A 74 -8.40 9.94 -2.96
N THR A 75 -8.96 9.54 -1.80
CA THR A 75 -10.35 9.07 -1.68
C THR A 75 -11.33 10.12 -1.14
N ARG A 76 -10.85 11.21 -0.54
CA ARG A 76 -11.71 12.20 0.14
C ARG A 76 -11.67 13.59 -0.47
N ILE A 77 -10.91 13.80 -1.55
CA ILE A 77 -10.84 15.07 -2.27
C ILE A 77 -11.31 14.87 -3.70
N SER A 78 -12.51 15.33 -4.02
CA SER A 78 -13.10 15.23 -5.36
C SER A 78 -12.25 15.99 -6.40
N ARG A 79 -11.90 15.33 -7.50
CA ARG A 79 -11.25 15.99 -8.65
C ARG A 79 -12.16 16.97 -9.35
N VAL A 80 -13.44 16.65 -9.45
CA VAL A 80 -14.42 17.52 -10.10
C VAL A 80 -14.53 18.87 -9.39
N GLU A 81 -14.47 18.86 -8.06
CA GLU A 81 -14.63 20.08 -7.25
C GLU A 81 -13.32 20.81 -6.98
N GLN A 82 -12.20 20.07 -6.90
CA GLN A 82 -10.92 20.57 -6.39
C GLN A 82 -9.81 20.60 -7.42
N SER A 83 -10.14 20.57 -8.73
CA SER A 83 -9.19 20.79 -9.81
C SER A 83 -9.73 21.75 -10.87
N GLN A 84 -8.85 22.50 -11.57
CA GLN A 84 -9.24 23.45 -12.61
C GLN A 84 -9.80 22.76 -13.85
N ASP A 85 -9.31 21.56 -14.13
CA ASP A 85 -9.60 20.77 -15.33
C ASP A 85 -10.40 19.49 -15.02
N SER A 86 -10.93 19.37 -13.79
CA SER A 86 -11.59 18.17 -13.26
C SER A 86 -10.67 16.93 -13.27
N TRP A 87 -9.35 17.15 -13.32
CA TRP A 87 -8.37 16.08 -13.48
C TRP A 87 -7.21 16.15 -12.47
N THR A 88 -6.54 17.31 -12.36
CA THR A 88 -5.29 17.48 -11.60
C THR A 88 -5.53 18.31 -10.35
N ARG A 89 -5.45 17.69 -9.18
CA ARG A 89 -5.51 18.38 -7.87
C ARG A 89 -4.12 18.86 -7.46
N GLU A 90 -4.06 19.89 -6.63
CA GLU A 90 -2.86 20.31 -5.90
C GLU A 90 -3.03 19.94 -4.44
N ILE A 91 -2.21 18.99 -3.98
CA ILE A 91 -2.31 18.39 -2.65
C ILE A 91 -0.99 18.56 -1.91
N ARG A 92 -1.07 19.10 -0.69
CA ARG A 92 0.06 19.21 0.22
C ARG A 92 -0.17 18.34 1.45
N LEU A 93 0.85 17.62 1.86
CA LEU A 93 0.82 16.80 3.07
C LEU A 93 1.87 17.31 4.06
N ILE A 94 1.54 17.32 5.35
CA ILE A 94 2.51 17.45 6.44
C ILE A 94 2.45 16.18 7.28
N VAL A 95 3.49 15.36 7.17
CA VAL A 95 3.52 14.01 7.71
C VAL A 95 4.47 13.92 8.90
N PRO A 96 4.00 13.52 10.09
CA PRO A 96 4.85 13.28 11.25
C PRO A 96 5.60 11.93 11.07
N VAL A 97 6.93 11.98 11.15
CA VAL A 97 7.82 10.85 10.90
C VAL A 97 8.91 10.73 11.98
N SER A 98 9.51 9.56 12.12
CA SER A 98 10.58 9.29 13.09
C SER A 98 11.90 9.96 12.72
N ASN A 99 12.19 10.15 11.43
CA ASN A 99 13.43 10.75 10.92
C ASN A 99 13.17 11.73 9.77
N PRO A 100 12.77 12.98 10.06
CA PRO A 100 12.45 13.96 9.03
C PRO A 100 13.57 14.21 8.02
N SER A 101 14.83 14.25 8.45
CA SER A 101 15.97 14.52 7.56
C SER A 101 16.09 13.48 6.43
N ARG A 102 15.89 12.18 6.77
CA ARG A 102 15.92 11.10 5.78
C ARG A 102 14.72 11.20 4.83
N TRP A 103 13.55 11.54 5.34
CA TRP A 103 12.36 11.72 4.52
C TRP A 103 12.45 12.94 3.58
N TYR A 104 13.06 14.03 4.03
CA TYR A 104 13.34 15.18 3.14
C TYR A 104 14.28 14.80 1.98
N SER A 105 15.27 13.94 2.23
CA SER A 105 16.13 13.41 1.16
C SER A 105 15.35 12.58 0.13
N ALA A 106 14.26 11.93 0.55
CA ALA A 106 13.41 11.11 -0.31
C ALA A 106 12.28 11.90 -1.00
N ALA A 107 12.02 13.15 -0.57
CA ALA A 107 10.87 13.93 -1.03
C ALA A 107 10.79 14.10 -2.57
N PRO A 108 11.89 14.34 -3.32
CA PRO A 108 11.81 14.43 -4.79
C PRO A 108 11.38 13.13 -5.46
N THR A 109 11.92 11.98 -5.02
CA THR A 109 11.55 10.66 -5.55
C THR A 109 10.11 10.32 -5.21
N LEU A 110 9.68 10.62 -4.00
CA LEU A 110 8.30 10.44 -3.55
C LEU A 110 7.32 11.29 -4.37
N LYS A 111 7.61 12.58 -4.54
CA LYS A 111 6.81 13.48 -5.37
C LYS A 111 6.66 12.92 -6.79
N ASN A 112 7.76 12.55 -7.44
CA ASN A 112 7.73 11.99 -8.79
C ASN A 112 6.91 10.70 -8.88
N SER A 113 6.96 9.86 -7.84
CA SER A 113 6.16 8.63 -7.76
C SER A 113 4.67 8.93 -7.65
N LEU A 114 4.27 9.85 -6.78
CA LEU A 114 2.88 10.21 -6.55
C LEU A 114 2.28 10.98 -7.72
N ASP A 115 3.00 11.97 -8.28
CA ASP A 115 2.58 12.73 -9.46
C ASP A 115 2.35 11.78 -10.65
N PHE A 116 3.29 10.83 -10.87
CA PHE A 116 3.15 9.84 -11.93
C PHE A 116 1.95 8.92 -11.70
N LEU A 117 1.78 8.42 -10.47
CA LEU A 117 0.73 7.45 -10.16
C LEU A 117 -0.67 8.03 -10.31
N THR A 118 -0.88 9.23 -9.78
CA THR A 118 -2.23 9.81 -9.63
C THR A 118 -2.58 10.84 -10.70
N GLY A 119 -1.57 11.48 -11.32
CA GLY A 119 -1.75 12.62 -12.19
C GLY A 119 -2.03 13.94 -11.43
N ASP A 120 -1.95 13.92 -10.10
CA ASP A 120 -2.07 15.10 -9.24
C ASP A 120 -0.69 15.74 -9.03
N ARG A 121 -0.65 16.92 -8.43
CA ARG A 121 0.57 17.63 -8.02
C ARG A 121 0.73 17.52 -6.52
N TRP A 122 1.72 16.75 -6.08
CA TRP A 122 1.96 16.49 -4.66
C TRP A 122 3.11 17.33 -4.13
N THR A 123 2.93 17.85 -2.92
CA THR A 123 3.99 18.40 -2.09
C THR A 123 3.92 17.70 -0.74
N VAL A 124 5.04 17.18 -0.26
CA VAL A 124 5.08 16.46 1.02
C VAL A 124 6.16 17.07 1.89
N ASP A 125 5.72 17.61 3.01
CA ASP A 125 6.56 18.11 4.08
C ASP A 125 6.59 17.10 5.24
N PHE A 126 7.69 17.07 5.97
CA PHE A 126 7.88 16.14 7.07
C PHE A 126 8.18 16.89 8.35
N ARG A 127 7.65 16.40 9.46
CA ARG A 127 7.95 16.93 10.79
C ARG A 127 8.27 15.77 11.75
N PRO A 128 8.97 16.05 12.87
CA PRO A 128 9.16 15.02 13.88
C PRO A 128 7.81 14.62 14.49
N ARG A 129 7.67 13.35 14.86
CA ARG A 129 6.60 12.90 15.73
C ARG A 129 6.73 13.56 17.11
N PRO A 130 5.65 13.74 17.89
CA PRO A 130 5.74 14.13 19.30
C PRO A 130 6.65 13.16 20.08
N GLU A 131 7.39 13.66 21.07
CA GLU A 131 8.42 12.92 21.79
C GLU A 131 7.94 11.54 22.31
N ARG A 132 6.73 11.49 22.86
CA ARG A 132 6.14 10.24 23.36
C ARG A 132 5.86 9.17 22.28
N PHE A 133 5.89 9.54 20.99
CA PHE A 133 5.70 8.66 19.83
C PHE A 133 6.96 8.51 18.98
N ASN A 134 8.12 8.91 19.52
CA ASN A 134 9.40 8.69 18.84
C ASN A 134 9.63 7.21 18.53
N THR A 135 9.15 6.32 19.41
CA THR A 135 9.16 4.87 19.23
C THR A 135 7.75 4.34 19.41
N VAL A 136 7.19 3.77 18.35
CA VAL A 136 5.86 3.12 18.33
C VAL A 136 5.92 1.62 18.04
N VAL A 137 7.02 1.14 17.47
CA VAL A 137 7.26 -0.29 17.26
C VAL A 137 7.72 -0.96 18.55
N LYS A 138 7.41 -2.24 18.69
CA LYS A 138 7.95 -3.06 19.77
C LYS A 138 9.26 -3.69 19.32
N GLU A 139 10.23 -3.76 20.21
CA GLU A 139 11.42 -4.57 19.97
C GLU A 139 11.08 -6.05 19.96
N ALA A 140 11.76 -6.81 19.10
CA ALA A 140 11.62 -8.26 19.07
C ALA A 140 12.10 -8.85 20.40
N PRO A 141 11.32 -9.72 21.06
CA PRO A 141 11.77 -10.38 22.27
C PRO A 141 13.04 -11.22 22.00
N PRO A 142 14.03 -11.25 22.91
CA PRO A 142 15.28 -11.97 22.67
C PRO A 142 15.11 -13.50 22.57
N THR A 143 13.98 -14.05 22.99
CA THR A 143 13.65 -15.48 22.94
C THR A 143 12.68 -15.84 21.82
N LEU A 144 12.54 -14.97 20.82
CA LEU A 144 11.58 -15.16 19.74
C LEU A 144 11.96 -16.38 18.87
N ILE A 145 10.98 -17.25 18.62
CA ILE A 145 11.07 -18.24 17.54
C ILE A 145 10.99 -17.46 16.23
N ALA A 146 11.99 -17.60 15.36
CA ALA A 146 12.04 -16.92 14.08
C ALA A 146 10.77 -17.25 13.26
N HIS A 147 10.17 -16.21 12.66
CA HIS A 147 9.06 -16.43 11.71
C HIS A 147 9.57 -17.20 10.48
N PRO A 148 8.71 -17.97 9.81
CA PRO A 148 9.11 -18.81 8.67
C PRO A 148 9.16 -18.06 7.33
N PHE A 149 8.82 -16.76 7.29
CA PHE A 149 8.65 -16.02 6.05
C PHE A 149 9.97 -15.50 5.53
N ASP A 150 10.21 -15.66 4.23
CA ASP A 150 11.40 -15.22 3.50
C ASP A 150 11.14 -14.08 2.51
N SER A 151 9.87 -13.81 2.21
CA SER A 151 9.44 -12.80 1.25
C SER A 151 8.05 -12.27 1.59
N VAL A 152 7.65 -11.20 0.91
CA VAL A 152 6.28 -10.65 0.98
C VAL A 152 5.67 -10.70 -0.40
N SER A 153 4.39 -11.03 -0.51
CA SER A 153 3.66 -10.98 -1.79
C SER A 153 2.33 -10.27 -1.63
N LEU A 154 2.03 -9.32 -2.51
CA LEU A 154 0.71 -8.72 -2.57
C LEU A 154 -0.32 -9.75 -3.03
N PHE A 155 -1.44 -9.80 -2.31
CA PHE A 155 -2.49 -10.79 -2.53
C PHE A 155 -3.86 -10.11 -2.59
N SER A 156 -4.25 -9.71 -3.81
CA SER A 156 -5.49 -8.96 -4.05
C SER A 156 -6.75 -9.84 -4.08
N GLY A 157 -6.61 -11.15 -4.20
CA GLY A 157 -7.73 -12.07 -4.47
C GLY A 157 -8.05 -12.23 -5.97
N GLY A 158 -7.28 -11.59 -6.84
CA GLY A 158 -7.37 -11.75 -8.29
C GLY A 158 -6.48 -12.89 -8.80
N LEU A 159 -6.71 -13.26 -10.08
CA LEU A 159 -6.02 -14.38 -10.74
C LEU A 159 -4.48 -14.22 -10.72
N ASP A 160 -3.97 -13.03 -11.04
CA ASP A 160 -2.53 -12.78 -11.09
C ASP A 160 -1.88 -13.00 -9.72
N SER A 161 -2.52 -12.51 -8.64
CA SER A 161 -2.03 -12.71 -7.28
C SER A 161 -2.16 -14.16 -6.79
N LEU A 162 -3.16 -14.90 -7.27
CA LEU A 162 -3.30 -16.34 -6.99
C LEU A 162 -2.15 -17.13 -7.66
N ILE A 163 -1.87 -16.88 -8.94
CA ILE A 163 -0.75 -17.50 -9.66
C ILE A 163 0.57 -17.18 -8.95
N GLY A 164 0.80 -15.91 -8.58
CA GLY A 164 2.01 -15.52 -7.88
C GLY A 164 2.20 -16.23 -6.54
N ALA A 165 1.13 -16.45 -5.78
CA ALA A 165 1.18 -17.19 -4.52
C ALA A 165 1.48 -18.68 -4.76
N ILE A 166 0.84 -19.31 -5.74
CA ILE A 166 1.09 -20.71 -6.11
C ILE A 166 2.55 -20.90 -6.55
N ASP A 167 3.03 -20.09 -7.51
CA ASP A 167 4.39 -20.20 -8.03
C ASP A 167 5.45 -19.97 -6.94
N SER A 168 5.21 -19.04 -6.01
CA SER A 168 6.09 -18.83 -4.87
C SER A 168 6.18 -20.06 -3.98
N LEU A 169 5.03 -20.68 -3.63
CA LEU A 169 4.97 -21.86 -2.77
C LEU A 169 5.57 -23.10 -3.44
N GLU A 170 5.31 -23.31 -4.74
CA GLU A 170 5.89 -24.40 -5.50
C GLU A 170 7.41 -24.26 -5.69
N SER A 171 7.93 -23.02 -5.75
CA SER A 171 9.38 -22.77 -5.78
C SER A 171 10.07 -22.92 -4.43
N GLY A 172 9.33 -23.30 -3.38
CA GLY A 172 9.85 -23.51 -2.03
C GLY A 172 10.03 -22.24 -1.22
N THR A 173 9.55 -21.08 -1.69
CA THR A 173 9.53 -19.85 -0.88
C THR A 173 8.32 -19.80 0.04
N THR A 174 8.44 -19.09 1.15
CA THR A 174 7.38 -18.95 2.15
C THR A 174 6.94 -17.49 2.25
N PRO A 175 6.11 -17.00 1.31
CA PRO A 175 5.71 -15.60 1.31
C PRO A 175 4.70 -15.28 2.41
N LEU A 176 4.86 -14.12 3.06
CA LEU A 176 3.77 -13.49 3.79
C LEU A 176 2.84 -12.83 2.77
N LEU A 177 1.59 -13.27 2.71
CA LEU A 177 0.59 -12.71 1.80
C LEU A 177 -0.02 -11.44 2.41
N VAL A 178 0.09 -10.31 1.72
CA VAL A 178 -0.39 -9.01 2.20
C VAL A 178 -1.55 -8.52 1.35
N SER A 179 -2.65 -8.17 2.00
CA SER A 179 -3.88 -7.70 1.37
C SER A 179 -4.39 -6.43 2.03
N HIS A 180 -4.82 -5.47 1.21
CA HIS A 180 -5.76 -4.45 1.64
C HIS A 180 -7.17 -4.93 1.32
N PHE A 181 -8.10 -4.76 2.26
CA PHE A 181 -9.50 -5.12 2.04
C PHE A 181 -10.41 -3.91 2.30
N GLY A 182 -11.41 -3.76 1.45
CA GLY A 182 -12.61 -3.00 1.68
C GLY A 182 -13.77 -3.95 1.95
N GLU A 183 -14.97 -3.48 1.88
CA GLU A 183 -16.18 -4.30 1.96
C GLU A 183 -16.44 -5.03 0.63
N GLY A 184 -17.11 -6.17 0.68
CA GLY A 184 -17.69 -6.87 -0.45
C GLY A 184 -16.85 -7.98 -1.09
N ALA A 185 -17.12 -8.26 -2.36
CA ALA A 185 -16.68 -9.45 -3.10
C ALA A 185 -15.16 -9.68 -3.13
N THR A 186 -14.37 -8.61 -3.17
CA THR A 186 -12.89 -8.72 -3.13
C THR A 186 -12.39 -9.31 -1.80
N SER A 187 -13.02 -8.94 -0.68
CA SER A 187 -12.71 -9.49 0.64
C SER A 187 -13.02 -10.99 0.73
N ASP A 188 -14.12 -11.42 0.12
CA ASP A 188 -14.52 -12.83 0.07
C ASP A 188 -13.57 -13.67 -0.78
N ALA A 189 -13.18 -13.17 -1.97
CA ALA A 189 -12.21 -13.83 -2.83
C ALA A 189 -10.86 -14.04 -2.11
N GLN A 190 -10.33 -13.02 -1.46
CA GLN A 190 -9.10 -13.13 -0.65
C GLN A 190 -9.22 -14.23 0.43
N THR A 191 -10.38 -14.34 1.07
CA THR A 191 -10.60 -15.31 2.15
C THR A 191 -10.70 -16.74 1.61
N LYS A 192 -11.49 -16.96 0.55
CA LYS A 192 -11.66 -18.27 -0.08
C LYS A 192 -10.35 -18.80 -0.66
N LEU A 193 -9.64 -17.96 -1.43
CA LEU A 193 -8.37 -18.35 -2.03
C LEU A 193 -7.30 -18.66 -0.98
N PHE A 194 -7.19 -17.85 0.07
CA PHE A 194 -6.26 -18.14 1.17
C PHE A 194 -6.59 -19.47 1.86
N ALA A 195 -7.86 -19.76 2.12
CA ALA A 195 -8.29 -21.03 2.70
C ALA A 195 -7.96 -22.23 1.78
N GLY A 196 -8.17 -22.07 0.46
CA GLY A 196 -7.81 -23.07 -0.54
C GLY A 196 -6.31 -23.35 -0.58
N LEU A 197 -5.48 -22.30 -0.60
CA LEU A 197 -4.02 -22.43 -0.53
C LEU A 197 -3.59 -23.13 0.78
N LYS A 198 -4.11 -22.71 1.93
CA LYS A 198 -3.80 -23.31 3.22
C LYS A 198 -4.20 -24.79 3.30
N LYS A 199 -5.30 -25.18 2.68
CA LYS A 199 -5.75 -26.57 2.61
C LYS A 199 -4.82 -27.43 1.74
N HIS A 200 -4.26 -26.87 0.68
CA HIS A 200 -3.34 -27.59 -0.20
C HIS A 200 -1.92 -27.68 0.38
N TYR A 201 -1.39 -26.56 0.86
CA TYR A 201 -0.03 -26.47 1.44
C TYR A 201 -0.01 -26.64 2.96
N VAL A 202 -0.54 -27.78 3.44
CA VAL A 202 -0.68 -28.06 4.89
C VAL A 202 0.68 -28.04 5.65
N LYS A 203 1.77 -28.40 4.96
CA LYS A 203 3.11 -28.48 5.54
C LYS A 203 3.85 -27.15 5.46
N SER A 204 3.38 -26.19 4.69
CA SER A 204 4.00 -24.88 4.53
C SER A 204 3.43 -23.90 5.56
N SER A 205 4.28 -23.10 6.15
CA SER A 205 3.86 -22.01 7.04
C SER A 205 3.28 -20.87 6.20
N LEU A 206 2.00 -20.95 5.87
CA LEU A 206 1.32 -19.91 5.11
C LEU A 206 0.73 -18.86 6.07
N GLY A 207 1.21 -17.62 5.94
CA GLY A 207 0.74 -16.47 6.71
C GLY A 207 0.11 -15.40 5.84
N ARG A 208 -0.76 -14.60 6.44
CA ARG A 208 -1.31 -13.41 5.78
C ARG A 208 -1.45 -12.23 6.72
N LEU A 209 -1.24 -11.04 6.17
CA LEU A 209 -1.64 -9.77 6.76
C LEU A 209 -2.82 -9.21 5.95
N ARG A 210 -3.92 -8.89 6.61
CA ARG A 210 -5.05 -8.18 6.01
C ARG A 210 -5.27 -6.88 6.75
N VAL A 211 -5.31 -5.78 6.01
CA VAL A 211 -5.48 -4.44 6.57
C VAL A 211 -6.64 -3.75 5.88
N GLY A 212 -7.59 -3.26 6.65
CA GLY A 212 -8.59 -2.29 6.19
C GLY A 212 -8.12 -0.88 6.54
N MET A 213 -8.12 0.02 5.57
CA MET A 213 -7.86 1.43 5.77
C MET A 213 -8.93 2.22 5.05
N SER A 214 -9.72 2.94 5.80
CA SER A 214 -10.81 3.78 5.29
C SER A 214 -10.90 5.06 6.12
N PHE A 215 -11.50 6.08 5.53
CA PHE A 215 -11.71 7.38 6.16
C PHE A 215 -13.19 7.72 6.09
N GLU A 216 -13.66 8.56 6.99
CA GLU A 216 -15.05 9.00 7.03
C GLU A 216 -15.38 9.86 5.79
N GLU A 217 -16.60 9.75 5.31
CA GLU A 217 -17.14 10.72 4.36
C GLU A 217 -17.22 12.07 5.06
N GLY A 218 -16.80 13.14 4.36
CA GLY A 218 -16.73 14.47 4.97
C GLY A 218 -15.46 14.73 5.80
N LEU A 219 -14.44 13.87 5.76
CA LEU A 219 -13.13 14.14 6.35
C LEU A 219 -12.58 15.50 5.92
N VAL A 220 -12.76 15.86 4.65
CA VAL A 220 -12.43 17.19 4.13
C VAL A 220 -13.72 18.00 4.08
N GLU A 221 -13.79 19.04 4.90
CA GLU A 221 -14.99 19.84 5.05
C GLU A 221 -15.39 20.52 3.72
N GLY A 222 -16.67 20.40 3.35
CA GLY A 222 -17.22 21.01 2.14
C GLY A 222 -16.76 20.40 0.82
N VAL A 223 -16.11 19.22 0.84
CA VAL A 223 -15.60 18.53 -0.35
C VAL A 223 -16.18 17.12 -0.42
N SER A 224 -16.68 16.73 -1.59
CA SER A 224 -17.19 15.39 -1.83
C SER A 224 -16.06 14.36 -1.92
N SER A 225 -16.40 13.09 -1.65
CA SER A 225 -15.48 11.97 -1.85
C SER A 225 -15.15 11.75 -3.32
N GLU A 226 -13.95 11.26 -3.60
CA GLU A 226 -13.48 10.91 -4.95
C GLU A 226 -13.89 9.48 -5.30
N ASN A 227 -14.41 9.28 -6.50
CA ASN A 227 -14.82 7.96 -6.99
C ASN A 227 -13.67 7.15 -7.60
N SER A 228 -12.56 7.81 -7.99
CA SER A 228 -11.37 7.14 -8.53
C SER A 228 -10.32 6.94 -7.42
N THR A 229 -9.69 5.78 -7.41
CA THR A 229 -8.66 5.42 -6.41
C THR A 229 -7.30 5.23 -7.09
N ARG A 230 -6.77 6.30 -7.70
CA ARG A 230 -5.51 6.24 -8.46
C ARG A 230 -4.30 6.02 -7.54
N GLY A 231 -4.33 6.54 -6.31
CA GLY A 231 -3.29 6.39 -5.31
C GLY A 231 -3.28 5.05 -4.56
N ARG A 232 -4.26 4.18 -4.81
CA ARG A 232 -4.45 2.92 -4.07
C ARG A 232 -3.22 2.00 -4.11
N SER A 233 -2.50 1.99 -5.22
CA SER A 233 -1.28 1.18 -5.36
C SER A 233 -0.17 1.61 -4.41
N PHE A 234 -0.09 2.90 -4.06
CA PHE A 234 0.86 3.39 -3.08
C PHE A 234 0.62 2.76 -1.70
N LEU A 235 -0.65 2.68 -1.27
CA LEU A 235 -1.02 2.00 -0.03
C LEU A 235 -0.64 0.51 -0.05
N PHE A 236 -0.86 -0.19 -1.16
CA PHE A 236 -0.55 -1.61 -1.26
C PHE A 236 0.95 -1.88 -1.13
N PHE A 237 1.77 -1.08 -1.81
CA PHE A 237 3.22 -1.20 -1.72
C PHE A 237 3.71 -0.83 -0.31
N ALA A 238 3.16 0.23 0.28
CA ALA A 238 3.50 0.63 1.64
C ALA A 238 3.18 -0.47 2.66
N LEU A 239 2.02 -1.14 2.55
CA LEU A 239 1.66 -2.28 3.40
C LEU A 239 2.63 -3.46 3.24
N GLY A 240 3.01 -3.77 1.99
CA GLY A 240 3.97 -4.83 1.70
C GLY A 240 5.36 -4.51 2.24
N VAL A 241 5.85 -3.29 2.03
CA VAL A 241 7.14 -2.82 2.55
C VAL A 241 7.14 -2.78 4.07
N PHE A 242 6.08 -2.23 4.69
CA PHE A 242 5.92 -2.23 6.15
C PHE A 242 6.08 -3.64 6.74
N ALA A 243 5.38 -4.62 6.19
CA ALA A 243 5.52 -6.01 6.61
C ALA A 243 6.95 -6.54 6.36
N GLY A 244 7.53 -6.23 5.20
CA GLY A 244 8.88 -6.62 4.82
C GLY A 244 9.97 -6.11 5.77
N THR A 245 9.83 -4.87 6.28
CA THR A 245 10.81 -4.29 7.22
C THR A 245 10.93 -5.10 8.52
N GLY A 246 9.94 -5.91 8.85
CA GLY A 246 9.94 -6.76 10.04
C GLY A 246 10.52 -8.17 9.82
N LEU A 247 10.94 -8.52 8.61
CA LEU A 247 11.52 -9.85 8.33
C LEU A 247 13.00 -9.98 8.76
N GLY A 248 13.63 -8.89 9.21
CA GLY A 248 14.97 -8.90 9.81
C GLY A 248 16.15 -8.97 8.83
N ASN A 249 15.90 -9.32 7.56
CA ASN A 249 16.91 -9.44 6.51
C ASN A 249 16.48 -8.63 5.28
N HIS A 250 17.27 -8.74 4.19
CA HIS A 250 16.82 -8.26 2.90
C HIS A 250 15.53 -9.00 2.50
N PHE A 251 14.49 -8.23 2.14
CA PHE A 251 13.23 -8.80 1.70
C PHE A 251 12.91 -8.47 0.24
N VAL A 252 12.17 -9.35 -0.40
CA VAL A 252 11.58 -9.10 -1.72
C VAL A 252 10.08 -8.94 -1.55
N LEU A 253 9.55 -7.78 -1.98
CA LEU A 253 8.12 -7.57 -2.15
C LEU A 253 7.72 -7.95 -3.59
N ARG A 254 7.00 -9.05 -3.73
CA ARG A 254 6.47 -9.49 -5.02
C ARG A 254 5.12 -8.85 -5.28
N VAL A 255 4.98 -8.25 -6.45
CA VAL A 255 3.74 -7.63 -6.95
C VAL A 255 3.32 -8.36 -8.22
N PRO A 256 2.62 -9.50 -8.10
CA PRO A 256 2.24 -10.33 -9.25
C PRO A 256 1.19 -9.60 -10.10
N GLU A 257 1.59 -9.11 -11.25
CA GLU A 257 0.71 -8.44 -12.20
C GLU A 257 1.20 -8.67 -13.64
N ASN A 258 0.29 -8.98 -14.53
CA ASN A 258 0.63 -9.29 -15.93
C ASN A 258 1.18 -8.06 -16.68
N GLY A 259 1.94 -8.30 -17.74
CA GLY A 259 2.65 -7.28 -18.49
C GLY A 259 1.74 -6.26 -19.19
N LEU A 260 0.52 -6.61 -19.57
CA LEU A 260 -0.40 -5.65 -20.17
C LEU A 260 -0.81 -4.56 -19.19
N ILE A 261 -1.02 -4.92 -17.93
CA ILE A 261 -1.28 -3.98 -16.85
C ILE A 261 0.00 -3.22 -16.50
N ALA A 262 1.13 -3.93 -16.37
CA ALA A 262 2.42 -3.33 -16.02
C ALA A 262 2.84 -2.26 -17.01
N LEU A 263 2.71 -2.50 -18.30
CA LEU A 263 3.08 -1.55 -19.36
C LEU A 263 2.02 -0.49 -19.64
N ASN A 264 0.82 -0.66 -19.07
CA ASN A 264 -0.34 0.23 -19.27
C ASN A 264 -0.62 0.52 -20.76
N VAL A 265 -0.55 -0.52 -21.60
CA VAL A 265 -0.77 -0.39 -23.03
C VAL A 265 -2.25 -0.11 -23.29
N PRO A 266 -2.60 1.01 -23.94
CA PRO A 266 -3.98 1.30 -24.31
C PRO A 266 -4.39 0.35 -25.45
N LEU A 267 -5.19 -0.67 -25.13
CA LEU A 267 -5.74 -1.62 -26.12
C LEU A 267 -6.95 -1.06 -26.86
N ASP A 268 -7.49 0.07 -26.41
CA ASP A 268 -8.66 0.74 -26.96
C ASP A 268 -8.36 2.25 -27.12
N PRO A 269 -8.68 2.85 -28.27
CA PRO A 269 -8.53 4.31 -28.46
C PRO A 269 -9.23 5.15 -27.38
N LEU A 270 -10.33 4.67 -26.81
CA LEU A 270 -11.04 5.35 -25.69
C LEU A 270 -10.26 5.32 -24.37
N ARG A 271 -9.23 4.49 -24.27
CA ARG A 271 -8.32 4.44 -23.13
C ARG A 271 -7.04 5.26 -23.33
N LEU A 272 -6.84 5.87 -24.48
CA LEU A 272 -5.77 6.84 -24.71
C LEU A 272 -5.95 8.01 -23.75
N GLY A 273 -4.98 8.19 -22.84
CA GLY A 273 -5.05 9.22 -21.81
C GLY A 273 -5.80 8.81 -20.53
N SER A 274 -6.48 7.64 -20.48
CA SER A 274 -7.00 7.16 -19.21
C SER A 274 -5.83 6.77 -18.28
N ASN A 275 -5.85 7.25 -17.04
CA ASN A 275 -4.91 6.79 -16.00
C ASN A 275 -5.31 5.40 -15.48
N SER A 276 -5.49 4.43 -16.40
CA SER A 276 -5.67 3.06 -16.01
C SER A 276 -4.40 2.58 -15.29
N THR A 277 -4.59 1.97 -14.17
CA THR A 277 -3.63 1.42 -13.21
C THR A 277 -2.15 1.44 -13.63
N ARG A 278 -1.36 2.33 -13.02
CA ARG A 278 0.09 2.41 -13.22
C ARG A 278 0.86 1.62 -12.14
N THR A 279 0.21 0.66 -11.50
CA THR A 279 0.67 -0.05 -10.30
C THR A 279 2.06 -0.63 -10.47
N THR A 280 2.30 -1.39 -11.54
CA THR A 280 3.58 -2.06 -11.80
C THR A 280 4.31 -1.52 -13.02
N HIS A 281 3.98 -0.29 -13.44
CA HIS A 281 4.70 0.37 -14.51
C HIS A 281 6.20 0.46 -14.18
N PRO A 282 7.12 0.15 -15.12
CA PRO A 282 8.57 0.10 -14.84
C PRO A 282 9.12 1.37 -14.18
N TYR A 283 8.65 2.54 -14.61
CA TYR A 283 9.03 3.81 -13.99
C TYR A 283 8.62 3.86 -12.52
N TYR A 284 7.38 3.49 -12.18
CA TYR A 284 6.88 3.50 -10.80
C TYR A 284 7.62 2.51 -9.91
N MET A 285 7.88 1.30 -10.42
CA MET A 285 8.69 0.29 -9.74
C MET A 285 10.12 0.78 -9.46
N ALA A 286 10.76 1.43 -10.44
CA ALA A 286 12.08 2.01 -10.27
C ALA A 286 12.11 3.12 -9.21
N ARG A 287 11.10 4.00 -9.20
CA ARG A 287 10.98 5.06 -8.17
C ARG A 287 10.79 4.49 -6.76
N TRP A 288 10.01 3.40 -6.63
CA TRP A 288 9.88 2.73 -5.35
C TRP A 288 11.19 2.11 -4.87
N ASN A 289 11.92 1.41 -5.72
CA ASN A 289 13.21 0.83 -5.33
C ASN A 289 14.24 1.92 -4.96
N GLU A 290 14.23 3.05 -5.67
CA GLU A 290 15.03 4.22 -5.29
C GLU A 290 14.59 4.78 -3.93
N LEU A 291 13.27 4.90 -3.68
CA LEU A 291 12.73 5.35 -2.39
C LEU A 291 13.19 4.45 -1.24
N LEU A 292 13.11 3.12 -1.39
CA LEU A 292 13.59 2.17 -0.38
C LEU A 292 15.08 2.38 -0.09
N SER A 293 15.90 2.56 -1.13
CA SER A 293 17.33 2.80 -0.98
C SER A 293 17.63 4.09 -0.20
N ILE A 294 16.97 5.21 -0.55
CA ILE A 294 17.16 6.51 0.15
C ILE A 294 16.72 6.41 1.60
N LEU A 295 15.58 5.74 1.87
CA LEU A 295 15.08 5.51 3.22
C LEU A 295 15.91 4.49 4.01
N GLY A 296 16.88 3.82 3.38
CA GLY A 296 17.70 2.77 3.99
C GLY A 296 16.89 1.54 4.39
N ILE A 297 15.81 1.27 3.67
CA ILE A 297 15.01 0.04 3.82
C ILE A 297 15.68 -1.06 3.00
N ASN A 298 16.11 -2.12 3.68
CA ASN A 298 16.81 -3.23 3.05
C ASN A 298 15.83 -4.19 2.37
N GLY A 299 15.37 -3.81 1.19
CA GLY A 299 14.42 -4.61 0.42
C GLY A 299 14.28 -4.11 -1.01
N GLU A 300 13.60 -4.90 -1.82
CA GLU A 300 13.31 -4.56 -3.21
C GLU A 300 11.89 -4.94 -3.60
N ILE A 301 11.32 -4.26 -4.59
CA ILE A 301 10.00 -4.53 -5.14
C ILE A 301 10.16 -5.10 -6.54
N GLN A 302 9.54 -6.25 -6.78
CA GLN A 302 9.63 -6.98 -8.05
C GLN A 302 8.25 -7.36 -8.59
N ASN A 303 8.06 -7.24 -9.91
CA ASN A 303 6.98 -7.89 -10.63
C ASN A 303 7.55 -9.08 -11.43
N PRO A 304 7.30 -10.33 -11.02
CA PRO A 304 7.87 -11.50 -11.70
C PRO A 304 7.22 -11.78 -13.07
N TYR A 305 6.15 -11.06 -13.43
CA TYR A 305 5.35 -11.31 -14.64
C TYR A 305 5.25 -10.10 -15.58
N TRP A 306 6.16 -9.13 -15.43
CA TRP A 306 6.13 -7.89 -16.21
C TRP A 306 6.14 -8.09 -17.73
N ASN A 307 6.65 -9.23 -18.20
CA ASN A 307 6.78 -9.62 -19.61
C ASN A 307 5.82 -10.73 -20.03
N LYS A 308 4.85 -11.11 -19.19
CA LYS A 308 3.88 -12.16 -19.48
C LYS A 308 2.47 -11.60 -19.62
N THR A 309 1.72 -12.09 -20.57
CA THR A 309 0.26 -11.89 -20.61
C THR A 309 -0.41 -12.72 -19.51
N LYS A 310 -1.65 -12.39 -19.18
CA LYS A 310 -2.44 -13.18 -18.23
C LYS A 310 -2.60 -14.66 -18.64
N GLY A 311 -2.74 -14.91 -19.94
CA GLY A 311 -2.80 -16.27 -20.49
C GLY A 311 -1.48 -17.03 -20.31
N GLU A 312 -0.34 -16.37 -20.57
CA GLU A 312 0.99 -16.97 -20.34
C GLU A 312 1.26 -17.21 -18.86
N MET A 313 0.84 -16.31 -17.97
CA MET A 313 0.91 -16.56 -16.53
C MET A 313 0.13 -17.82 -16.15
N ALA A 314 -1.12 -17.96 -16.59
CA ALA A 314 -1.96 -19.11 -16.29
C ALA A 314 -1.39 -20.41 -16.86
N SER A 315 -0.90 -20.39 -18.10
CA SER A 315 -0.34 -21.59 -18.77
C SER A 315 1.01 -22.01 -18.19
N SER A 316 1.79 -21.08 -17.63
CA SER A 316 3.09 -21.33 -17.00
C SER A 316 3.04 -21.48 -15.48
N CYS A 317 1.85 -21.49 -14.87
CA CYS A 317 1.67 -21.70 -13.44
C CYS A 317 2.23 -23.07 -13.01
N GLN A 318 3.04 -23.09 -11.96
CA GLN A 318 3.76 -24.29 -11.53
C GLN A 318 2.84 -25.39 -10.98
N ASN A 319 1.60 -25.06 -10.59
CA ASN A 319 0.57 -26.04 -10.20
C ASN A 319 -0.77 -25.78 -10.92
N PRO A 320 -0.89 -26.20 -12.21
CA PRO A 320 -2.10 -25.95 -12.98
C PRO A 320 -3.35 -26.63 -12.41
N SER A 321 -3.19 -27.76 -11.74
CA SER A 321 -4.32 -28.48 -11.13
C SER A 321 -4.91 -27.70 -9.95
N LEU A 322 -4.06 -27.15 -9.09
CA LEU A 322 -4.49 -26.29 -7.99
C LEU A 322 -5.10 -24.99 -8.53
N LEU A 323 -4.43 -24.34 -9.50
CA LEU A 323 -4.97 -23.15 -10.15
C LEU A 323 -6.38 -23.40 -10.69
N LYS A 324 -6.59 -24.50 -11.43
CA LYS A 324 -7.90 -24.86 -11.97
C LYS A 324 -8.97 -25.05 -10.89
N SER A 325 -8.60 -25.56 -9.73
CA SER A 325 -9.53 -25.77 -8.61
C SER A 325 -9.93 -24.49 -7.89
N LEU A 326 -9.09 -23.44 -7.93
CA LEU A 326 -9.29 -22.18 -7.18
C LEU A 326 -9.68 -20.99 -8.05
N ILE A 327 -9.54 -21.09 -9.37
CA ILE A 327 -9.74 -19.96 -10.29
C ILE A 327 -11.16 -19.37 -10.21
N SER A 328 -12.18 -20.19 -9.98
CA SER A 328 -13.58 -19.76 -9.85
C SER A 328 -13.82 -18.86 -8.61
N ASP A 329 -12.97 -18.96 -7.60
CA ASP A 329 -13.03 -18.12 -6.40
C ASP A 329 -12.24 -16.82 -6.54
N SER A 330 -11.50 -16.64 -7.66
CA SER A 330 -10.72 -15.44 -7.91
C SER A 330 -11.59 -14.33 -8.50
N LEU A 331 -11.32 -13.08 -8.08
CA LEU A 331 -12.01 -11.90 -8.59
C LEU A 331 -10.98 -10.95 -9.22
N SER A 332 -10.87 -10.99 -10.56
CA SER A 332 -9.91 -10.16 -11.30
C SER A 332 -10.41 -8.74 -11.61
N CYS A 333 -11.69 -8.45 -11.37
CA CYS A 333 -12.29 -7.14 -11.56
C CYS A 333 -12.90 -6.67 -10.23
N SER A 334 -12.57 -5.44 -9.82
CA SER A 334 -13.12 -4.85 -8.60
C SER A 334 -14.57 -4.34 -8.76
N SER A 335 -15.10 -4.38 -9.97
CA SER A 335 -16.49 -4.04 -10.27
C SER A 335 -17.13 -5.24 -10.96
N PRO A 336 -17.62 -6.24 -10.21
CA PRO A 336 -18.45 -7.29 -10.79
C PRO A 336 -19.72 -6.65 -11.38
N ALA A 337 -20.11 -7.11 -12.57
CA ALA A 337 -21.32 -6.68 -13.24
C ALA A 337 -22.58 -7.03 -12.43
#